data_77e3ef9f707d5b7dca6fdee3572a864e
#
_entry.id   77e3ef9f707d5b7dca6fdee3572a864e
#
_cell.length_a   1.000
_cell.length_b   1.000
_cell.length_c   1.000
_cell.angle_alpha   90.00
_cell.angle_beta   90.00
_cell.angle_gamma   90.00
#
_symmetry.space_group_name_H-M   'P 1'
#
loop_
_entity.id
_entity.type
_entity.pdbx_description
1 polymer ?
#
loop_
_entity_poly.entity_id
_entity_poly.type
_entity_poly.pdbx_seq_one_letter_code
_entity_poly.pdbx_strand_id
1 'polypeptide(L)' 'MYEKLVSYAVKQLELSKEDITPDSTFESLGIDSLDVVEMIMDLENELGVELEMEDQKISTFQELADFIESKLN' A
#
# COMPACT_ATOMS: atom_id res chain seq x y z
N MET A 1 -8.91 5.64 -1.03
CA MET A 1 -7.73 4.80 -1.37
C MET A 1 -7.20 3.98 -0.20
N TYR A 2 -7.17 4.55 1.00
CA TYR A 2 -6.69 3.83 2.18
C TYR A 2 -7.43 2.50 2.41
N GLU A 3 -8.75 2.53 2.33
CA GLU A 3 -9.56 1.32 2.56
C GLU A 3 -9.27 0.25 1.51
N LYS A 4 -8.98 0.64 0.29
CA LYS A 4 -8.64 -0.29 -0.78
C LYS A 4 -7.32 -0.99 -0.48
N LEU A 5 -6.35 -0.26 0.03
CA LEU A 5 -5.06 -0.83 0.42
C LEU A 5 -5.21 -1.80 1.59
N VAL A 6 -6.03 -1.44 2.57
CA VAL A 6 -6.29 -2.32 3.70
C VAL A 6 -6.95 -3.61 3.24
N SER A 7 -7.95 -3.50 2.36
CA SER A 7 -8.62 -4.69 1.81
C SER A 7 -7.65 -5.59 1.06
N TYR A 8 -6.76 -4.99 0.29
CA TYR A 8 -5.74 -5.77 -0.43
C TYR A 8 -4.85 -6.52 0.55
N ALA A 9 -4.36 -5.83 1.58
CA ALA A 9 -3.47 -6.44 2.56
C ALA A 9 -4.16 -7.59 3.31
N VAL A 10 -5.40 -7.41 3.68
CA VAL A 10 -6.16 -8.46 4.36
C VAL A 10 -6.30 -9.70 3.48
N LYS A 11 -6.59 -9.52 2.20
CA LYS A 11 -6.77 -10.63 1.27
C LYS A 11 -5.47 -11.28 0.82
N GLN A 12 -4.50 -10.48 0.44
CA GLN A 12 -3.30 -10.98 -0.22
C GLN A 12 -2.17 -11.28 0.75
N LEU A 13 -2.08 -10.52 1.83
CA LEU A 13 -1.01 -10.67 2.81
C LEU A 13 -1.49 -11.37 4.08
N GLU A 14 -2.74 -11.75 4.10
CA GLU A 14 -3.36 -12.47 5.23
C GLU A 14 -3.25 -11.72 6.56
N LEU A 15 -3.36 -10.40 6.51
CA LEU A 15 -3.32 -9.57 7.70
C LEU A 15 -4.72 -9.38 8.27
N SER A 16 -4.78 -9.08 9.56
CA SER A 16 -6.04 -8.76 10.21
C SER A 16 -6.32 -7.28 10.07
N LYS A 17 -7.53 -6.92 9.66
CA LYS A 17 -7.92 -5.52 9.51
C LYS A 17 -7.70 -4.74 10.81
N GLU A 18 -7.92 -5.39 11.94
CA GLU A 18 -7.78 -4.78 13.26
C GLU A 18 -6.35 -4.35 13.57
N ASP A 19 -5.37 -5.00 12.94
CA ASP A 19 -3.96 -4.70 13.16
C ASP A 19 -3.46 -3.55 12.29
N ILE A 20 -4.24 -3.16 11.29
CA ILE A 20 -3.85 -2.14 10.33
C ILE A 20 -4.44 -0.78 10.72
N THR A 21 -3.55 0.18 10.98
CA THR A 21 -3.96 1.56 11.26
C THR A 21 -3.25 2.49 10.28
N PRO A 22 -3.73 3.73 10.10
CA PRO A 22 -3.04 4.67 9.20
C PRO A 22 -1.58 4.91 9.56
N ASP A 23 -1.26 4.84 10.85
CA ASP A 23 0.09 5.06 11.34
C ASP A 23 0.95 3.81 11.39
N SER A 24 0.37 2.64 11.15
CA SER A 24 1.13 1.39 11.17
C SER A 24 2.11 1.35 10.00
N THR A 25 3.36 1.01 10.30
CA THR A 25 4.36 0.86 9.25
C THR A 25 4.27 -0.54 8.64
N PHE A 26 4.69 -0.67 7.41
CA PHE A 26 4.73 -1.98 6.76
C PHE A 26 5.62 -2.93 7.55
N GLU A 27 6.75 -2.43 8.02
CA GLU A 27 7.69 -3.22 8.81
C GLU A 27 7.05 -3.73 10.11
N SER A 28 6.30 -2.90 10.80
CA SER A 28 5.65 -3.31 12.05
C SER A 28 4.59 -4.39 11.84
N LEU A 29 4.04 -4.45 10.63
CA LEU A 29 3.04 -5.46 10.27
C LEU A 29 3.66 -6.72 9.67
N GLY A 30 4.97 -6.77 9.58
CA GLY A 30 5.65 -7.92 8.99
C GLY A 30 5.61 -7.96 7.48
N ILE A 31 5.33 -6.83 6.85
CA ILE A 31 5.29 -6.71 5.39
C ILE A 31 6.67 -6.31 4.90
N ASP A 32 7.28 -7.13 4.04
CA ASP A 32 8.60 -6.79 3.53
C ASP A 32 8.50 -5.95 2.25
N SER A 33 9.65 -5.52 1.74
CA SER A 33 9.68 -4.63 0.58
C SER A 33 9.15 -5.31 -0.69
N LEU A 34 9.30 -6.61 -0.81
CA LEU A 34 8.79 -7.34 -1.97
C LEU A 34 7.27 -7.35 -1.97
N ASP A 35 6.66 -7.51 -0.80
CA ASP A 35 5.21 -7.46 -0.67
C ASP A 35 4.68 -6.09 -1.06
N VAL A 36 5.38 -5.03 -0.65
CA VAL A 36 4.99 -3.66 -1.01
C VAL A 36 5.08 -3.47 -2.53
N VAL A 37 6.16 -3.95 -3.15
CA VAL A 37 6.34 -3.85 -4.60
C VAL A 37 5.21 -4.57 -5.33
N GLU A 38 4.88 -5.79 -4.91
CA GLU A 38 3.79 -6.55 -5.52
C GLU A 38 2.44 -5.82 -5.39
N MET A 39 2.19 -5.26 -4.23
CA MET A 39 0.97 -4.50 -3.99
C MET A 39 0.86 -3.30 -4.94
N ILE A 40 1.97 -2.60 -5.10
CA ILE A 40 2.00 -1.43 -5.99
C ILE A 40 1.80 -1.86 -7.44
N MET A 41 2.43 -2.94 -7.87
CA MET A 41 2.26 -3.44 -9.23
C MET A 41 0.81 -3.85 -9.51
N ASP A 42 0.17 -4.51 -8.56
CA ASP A 42 -1.23 -4.87 -8.71
C ASP A 42 -2.13 -3.65 -8.79
N LEU A 43 -1.82 -2.61 -7.99
CA LEU A 43 -2.58 -1.37 -8.04
C LEU A 43 -2.38 -0.63 -9.35
N GLU A 44 -1.16 -0.65 -9.89
CA GLU A 44 -0.90 -0.05 -11.20
C GLU A 44 -1.77 -0.69 -12.29
N ASN A 45 -1.84 -2.02 -12.26
CA ASN A 45 -2.66 -2.74 -13.22
C ASN A 45 -4.15 -2.48 -13.04
N GLU A 46 -4.59 -2.41 -11.80
CA GLU A 46 -6.00 -2.20 -11.49
C GLU A 46 -6.45 -0.78 -11.83
N LEU A 47 -5.63 0.21 -11.51
CA LEU A 47 -5.97 1.62 -11.68
C LEU A 47 -5.55 2.18 -13.04
N GLY A 48 -4.71 1.45 -13.76
CA GLY A 48 -4.23 1.89 -15.06
C GLY A 48 -3.30 3.10 -15.00
N VAL A 49 -2.57 3.26 -13.91
CA VAL A 49 -1.62 4.36 -13.75
C VAL A 49 -0.25 3.82 -13.36
N GLU A 50 0.78 4.60 -13.62
CA GLU A 50 2.13 4.24 -13.23
C GLU A 50 2.43 4.83 -11.85
N LEU A 51 2.93 3.97 -10.95
CA LEU A 51 3.27 4.36 -9.59
C LEU A 51 4.75 4.10 -9.36
N GLU A 52 5.57 5.10 -9.61
CA GLU A 52 7.00 4.99 -9.39
C GLU A 52 7.35 5.44 -7.98
N MET A 53 7.91 4.53 -7.20
CA MET A 53 8.23 4.80 -5.80
C MET A 53 9.72 4.85 -5.52
N GLU A 54 10.54 4.89 -6.55
CA GLU A 54 12.00 4.83 -6.39
C GLU A 54 12.56 5.88 -5.43
N ASP A 55 11.99 7.07 -5.47
CA ASP A 55 12.46 8.18 -4.64
C ASP A 55 11.54 8.48 -3.46
N GLN A 56 10.54 7.64 -3.24
CA GLN A 56 9.57 7.86 -2.17
C GLN A 56 9.88 7.00 -0.97
N LYS A 57 9.89 7.61 0.20
CA LYS A 57 10.05 6.89 1.45
C LYS A 57 8.68 6.69 2.06
N ILE A 58 7.97 5.70 1.56
CA ILE A 58 6.64 5.38 2.04
C ILE A 58 6.73 4.20 2.97
N SER A 59 6.32 4.37 4.20
CA SER A 59 6.41 3.33 5.22
C SER A 59 5.08 2.98 5.87
N THR A 60 4.02 3.77 5.62
CA THR A 60 2.70 3.49 6.18
C THR A 60 1.65 3.39 5.08
N PHE A 61 0.52 2.76 5.42
CA PHE A 61 -0.59 2.67 4.48
C PHE A 61 -1.15 4.04 4.12
N GLN A 62 -1.18 4.95 5.10
CA GLN A 62 -1.68 6.30 4.83
C GLN A 62 -0.78 7.04 3.84
N GLU A 63 0.54 6.92 4.02
CA GLU A 63 1.47 7.55 3.09
C GLU A 63 1.32 6.97 1.69
N LEU A 64 1.15 5.66 1.58
CA LEU A 64 0.94 5.03 0.28
C LEU A 64 -0.37 5.48 -0.34
N ALA A 65 -1.43 5.56 0.46
CA ALA A 65 -2.72 6.03 -0.03
C ALA A 65 -2.63 7.45 -0.57
N ASP A 66 -1.97 8.33 0.17
CA ASP A 66 -1.79 9.72 -0.25
C ASP A 66 -1.00 9.81 -1.55
N PHE A 67 0.05 9.01 -1.67
CA PHE A 67 0.86 8.97 -2.88
C PHE A 67 0.03 8.56 -4.09
N ILE A 68 -0.74 7.48 -3.95
CA ILE A 68 -1.55 6.99 -5.05
C ILE A 68 -2.62 8.01 -5.43
N GLU A 69 -3.28 8.60 -4.45
CA GLU A 69 -4.31 9.60 -4.72
C GLU A 69 -3.74 10.80 -5.47
N SER A 70 -2.51 11.18 -5.15
CA SER A 70 -1.87 12.30 -5.85
C SER A 70 -1.62 11.96 -7.32
N LYS A 71 -1.46 10.70 -7.66
CA LYS A 71 -1.26 10.25 -9.03
C LYS A 71 -2.57 10.12 -9.81
N LEU A 72 -3.67 9.94 -9.09
CA LEU A 72 -4.99 9.81 -9.72
C LEU A 72 -5.64 11.16 -10.01
N ASN A 73 -5.19 12.19 -9.37
CA ASN A 73 -5.76 13.55 -9.57
C ASN A 73 -5.00 14.32 -10.66
#